data_77ff37f0513e48672b2875b4578e88aa
#
_entry.id   77ff37f0513e48672b2875b4578e88aa
#
_cell.length_a   1.000
_cell.length_b   1.000
_cell.length_c   1.000
_cell.angle_alpha   90.00
_cell.angle_beta   90.00
_cell.angle_gamma   90.00
#
_symmetry.space_group_name_H-M   'P 1'
#
loop_
_entity.id
_entity.type
_entity.pdbx_description
1 polymer ?
#
loop_
_entity_poly.entity_id
_entity_poly.type
_entity_poly.pdbx_seq_one_letter_code
_entity_poly.pdbx_strand_id
1 'polypeptide(L)'
;SSASTKLIHGGLRYLEYYEFSLVRKALAERELLLRAAPHIIWPLRFVMPHNPSMRPVWMIRAGLFLYDHLARRELLPASRTVRLADHPTGAPLNPAFTKGFVYSDGWVHDARLVVLNAVDAAAHGARVFTRTRCAEARCDNGLWQVQLQGSEGAPQTLRARLLVNATGPWAAQL
;
A
#
# COMPACT_ATOMS: atom_id res chain seq x y z
N SER A 1 2.31 13.24 11.20
CA SER A 1 2.37 11.77 11.26
C SER A 1 1.46 11.20 10.18
N SER A 2 1.89 10.12 9.54
CA SER A 2 1.15 9.43 8.50
C SER A 2 0.09 8.51 9.13
N ALA A 3 -1.12 8.48 8.56
CA ALA A 3 -2.19 7.53 8.92
C ALA A 3 -2.04 6.17 8.19
N SER A 4 -0.98 5.99 7.41
CA SER A 4 -0.67 4.76 6.67
C SER A 4 -0.30 3.61 7.62
N THR A 5 -0.65 2.38 7.23
CA THR A 5 -0.19 1.14 7.91
C THR A 5 1.31 0.87 7.72
N LYS A 6 1.98 1.64 6.85
CA LYS A 6 3.40 1.46 6.46
C LYS A 6 3.68 0.10 5.82
N LEU A 7 2.70 -0.40 5.09
CA LEU A 7 2.80 -1.70 4.42
C LEU A 7 2.67 -1.57 2.91
N ILE A 8 3.53 -2.27 2.21
CA ILE A 8 3.40 -2.58 0.79
C ILE A 8 2.94 -4.04 0.72
N HIS A 9 1.67 -4.25 0.42
CA HIS A 9 1.05 -5.57 0.50
C HIS A 9 0.10 -5.85 -0.65
N GLY A 10 -0.15 -7.12 -0.92
CA GLY A 10 -1.09 -7.54 -1.96
C GLY A 10 -2.56 -7.46 -1.55
N GLY A 11 -2.85 -7.17 -0.28
CA GLY A 11 -4.22 -7.11 0.20
C GLY A 11 -4.88 -8.50 0.30
N LEU A 12 -4.33 -9.40 1.10
CA LEU A 12 -4.81 -10.78 1.29
C LEU A 12 -6.34 -10.85 1.49
N ARG A 13 -6.92 -9.88 2.19
CA ARG A 13 -8.36 -9.80 2.46
C ARG A 13 -9.21 -9.65 1.19
N TYR A 14 -8.68 -9.03 0.13
CA TYR A 14 -9.41 -8.87 -1.13
C TYR A 14 -9.65 -10.18 -1.88
N LEU A 15 -8.93 -11.25 -1.54
CA LEU A 15 -9.25 -12.60 -2.07
C LEU A 15 -10.62 -13.08 -1.63
N GLU A 16 -11.14 -12.62 -0.50
CA GLU A 16 -12.50 -12.92 -0.02
C GLU A 16 -13.59 -12.31 -0.92
N TYR A 17 -13.24 -11.26 -1.65
CA TYR A 17 -14.12 -10.56 -2.59
C TYR A 17 -13.83 -10.93 -4.05
N TYR A 18 -13.03 -11.97 -4.29
CA TYR A 18 -12.64 -12.45 -5.62
C TYR A 18 -11.88 -11.41 -6.48
N GLU A 19 -11.26 -10.42 -5.86
CA GLU A 19 -10.50 -9.35 -6.51
C GLU A 19 -9.08 -9.83 -6.92
N PHE A 20 -9.00 -10.96 -7.61
CA PHE A 20 -7.73 -11.62 -7.97
C PHE A 20 -6.83 -10.72 -8.85
N SER A 21 -7.43 -9.95 -9.76
CA SER A 21 -6.67 -9.05 -10.63
C SER A 21 -6.00 -7.93 -9.83
N LEU A 22 -6.71 -7.34 -8.88
CA LEU A 22 -6.19 -6.32 -7.98
C LEU A 22 -5.04 -6.87 -7.13
N VAL A 23 -5.26 -8.03 -6.49
CA VAL A 23 -4.24 -8.68 -5.65
C VAL A 23 -3.00 -9.01 -6.47
N ARG A 24 -3.16 -9.56 -7.69
CA ARG A 24 -2.03 -9.88 -8.57
C ARG A 24 -1.20 -8.65 -8.91
N LYS A 25 -1.84 -7.55 -9.28
CA LYS A 25 -1.15 -6.28 -9.60
C LYS A 25 -0.41 -5.74 -8.39
N ALA A 26 -1.05 -5.72 -7.22
CA ALA A 26 -0.45 -5.24 -5.98
C ALA A 26 0.75 -6.10 -5.54
N LEU A 27 0.68 -7.43 -5.70
CA LEU A 27 1.80 -8.33 -5.42
C LEU A 27 2.97 -8.13 -6.37
N ALA A 28 2.72 -7.91 -7.66
CA ALA A 28 3.76 -7.62 -8.64
C ALA A 28 4.47 -6.29 -8.33
N GLU A 29 3.69 -5.25 -8.01
CA GLU A 29 4.22 -3.94 -7.63
C GLU A 29 5.01 -4.01 -6.32
N ARG A 30 4.58 -4.81 -5.35
CA ARG A 30 5.32 -5.04 -4.10
C ARG A 30 6.74 -5.54 -4.36
N GLU A 31 6.91 -6.55 -5.23
CA GLU A 31 8.23 -7.10 -5.58
C GLU A 31 9.08 -6.07 -6.32
N LEU A 32 8.47 -5.27 -7.21
CA LEU A 32 9.14 -4.18 -7.91
C LEU A 32 9.66 -3.12 -6.92
N LEU A 33 8.83 -2.67 -6.00
CA LEU A 33 9.18 -1.64 -5.01
C LEU A 33 10.24 -2.12 -4.02
N LEU A 34 10.19 -3.39 -3.60
CA LEU A 34 11.23 -3.99 -2.76
C LEU A 34 12.62 -3.96 -3.43
N ARG A 35 12.67 -4.09 -4.76
CA ARG A 35 13.91 -3.99 -5.53
C ARG A 35 14.32 -2.54 -5.82
N ALA A 36 13.35 -1.69 -6.17
CA ALA A 36 13.61 -0.32 -6.55
C ALA A 36 14.03 0.57 -5.38
N ALA A 37 13.51 0.31 -4.19
CA ALA A 37 13.75 1.15 -3.02
C ALA A 37 14.15 0.35 -1.76
N PRO A 38 15.20 -0.52 -1.81
CA PRO A 38 15.60 -1.40 -0.71
C PRO A 38 16.09 -0.63 0.54
N HIS A 39 16.39 0.65 0.40
CA HIS A 39 16.83 1.53 1.48
C HIS A 39 15.68 2.09 2.33
N ILE A 40 14.42 1.91 1.90
CA ILE A 40 13.23 2.38 2.61
C ILE A 40 12.11 1.34 2.64
N ILE A 41 12.25 0.22 1.92
CA ILE A 41 11.28 -0.86 1.86
C ILE A 41 12.00 -2.18 2.11
N TRP A 42 11.53 -2.97 3.06
CA TRP A 42 12.09 -4.27 3.39
C TRP A 42 11.06 -5.31 3.82
N PRO A 43 11.39 -6.58 3.74
CA PRO A 43 10.51 -7.67 4.10
C PRO A 43 10.03 -7.59 5.56
N LEU A 44 8.73 -7.79 5.77
CA LEU A 44 8.11 -7.95 7.08
C LEU A 44 7.35 -9.27 7.15
N ARG A 45 7.60 -10.03 8.21
CA ARG A 45 6.90 -11.29 8.48
C ARG A 45 5.71 -11.05 9.39
N PHE A 46 4.56 -11.58 9.00
CA PHE A 46 3.33 -11.57 9.78
C PHE A 46 3.03 -12.94 10.33
N VAL A 47 2.46 -12.97 11.50
CA VAL A 47 1.90 -14.16 12.11
C VAL A 47 0.43 -13.91 12.38
N MET A 48 -0.43 -14.74 11.81
CA MET A 48 -1.87 -14.74 12.03
C MET A 48 -2.22 -15.93 12.92
N PRO A 49 -2.44 -15.74 14.22
CA PRO A 49 -2.91 -16.81 15.10
C PRO A 49 -4.29 -17.27 14.65
N HIS A 50 -4.52 -18.58 14.65
CA HIS A 50 -5.80 -19.16 14.29
C HIS A 50 -6.62 -19.50 15.54
N ASN A 51 -7.88 -19.11 15.54
CA ASN A 51 -8.84 -19.53 16.54
C ASN A 51 -10.07 -20.21 15.87
N PRO A 52 -10.85 -21.01 16.60
CA PRO A 52 -11.99 -21.74 16.05
C PRO A 52 -13.11 -20.88 15.43
N SER A 53 -13.20 -19.60 15.78
CA SER A 53 -14.20 -18.68 15.19
C SER A 53 -13.81 -18.17 13.80
N MET A 54 -12.55 -18.37 13.39
CA MET A 54 -12.07 -18.03 12.07
C MET A 54 -12.47 -19.09 11.04
N ARG A 55 -12.24 -18.78 9.76
CA ARG A 55 -12.39 -19.75 8.67
C ARG A 55 -11.55 -21.00 8.93
N PRO A 56 -11.98 -22.18 8.44
CA PRO A 56 -11.22 -23.42 8.60
C PRO A 56 -9.77 -23.28 8.13
N VAL A 57 -8.86 -23.96 8.81
CA VAL A 57 -7.40 -23.95 8.53
C VAL A 57 -7.10 -24.20 7.05
N TRP A 58 -7.79 -25.18 6.42
CA TRP A 58 -7.57 -25.52 5.02
C TRP A 58 -7.94 -24.37 4.08
N MET A 59 -9.01 -23.63 4.38
CA MET A 59 -9.46 -22.49 3.57
C MET A 59 -8.48 -21.34 3.65
N ILE A 60 -8.01 -20.98 4.86
CA ILE A 60 -6.96 -19.97 5.05
C ILE A 60 -5.69 -20.38 4.32
N ARG A 61 -5.34 -21.68 4.39
CA ARG A 61 -4.15 -22.20 3.69
C ARG A 61 -4.28 -22.10 2.18
N ALA A 62 -5.47 -22.40 1.62
CA ALA A 62 -5.75 -22.24 0.20
C ALA A 62 -5.66 -20.75 -0.23
N GLY A 63 -6.20 -19.83 0.56
CA GLY A 63 -6.09 -18.39 0.31
C GLY A 63 -4.63 -17.90 0.33
N LEU A 64 -3.84 -18.35 1.29
CA LEU A 64 -2.42 -18.05 1.36
C LEU A 64 -1.62 -18.67 0.21
N PHE A 65 -2.00 -19.87 -0.24
CA PHE A 65 -1.40 -20.49 -1.42
C PHE A 65 -1.66 -19.63 -2.67
N LEU A 66 -2.89 -19.19 -2.89
CA LEU A 66 -3.21 -18.27 -3.98
C LEU A 66 -2.41 -16.96 -3.85
N TYR A 67 -2.37 -16.36 -2.66
CA TYR A 67 -1.60 -15.14 -2.40
C TYR A 67 -0.12 -15.30 -2.74
N ASP A 68 0.44 -16.47 -2.48
CA ASP A 68 1.82 -16.80 -2.79
C ASP A 68 2.09 -16.98 -4.30
N HIS A 69 1.07 -17.34 -5.11
CA HIS A 69 1.25 -17.76 -6.51
C HIS A 69 0.57 -16.86 -7.55
N LEU A 70 -0.24 -15.89 -7.12
CA LEU A 70 -0.92 -14.95 -8.04
C LEU A 70 0.06 -14.03 -8.80
N ALA A 71 1.23 -13.76 -8.24
CA ALA A 71 2.31 -13.05 -8.91
C ALA A 71 3.65 -13.74 -8.66
N ARG A 72 4.62 -13.51 -9.55
CA ARG A 72 5.99 -14.00 -9.35
C ARG A 72 6.57 -13.37 -8.09
N ARG A 73 7.06 -14.21 -7.18
CA ARG A 73 7.71 -13.81 -5.95
C ARG A 73 9.18 -14.16 -6.01
N GLU A 74 10.05 -13.21 -5.69
CA GLU A 74 11.49 -13.37 -5.77
C GLU A 74 12.20 -13.12 -4.44
N LEU A 75 11.75 -12.10 -3.70
CA LEU A 75 12.41 -11.63 -2.49
C LEU A 75 11.76 -12.13 -1.20
N LEU A 76 10.46 -12.37 -1.22
CA LEU A 76 9.72 -12.71 -0.01
C LEU A 76 9.56 -14.22 0.15
N PRO A 77 9.76 -14.78 1.36
CA PRO A 77 9.53 -16.20 1.61
C PRO A 77 8.05 -16.55 1.58
N ALA A 78 7.77 -17.81 1.21
CA ALA A 78 6.42 -18.37 1.14
C ALA A 78 5.71 -18.37 2.49
N SER A 79 4.37 -18.39 2.43
CA SER A 79 3.55 -18.60 3.60
C SER A 79 3.65 -20.05 4.10
N ARG A 80 3.53 -20.22 5.41
CA ARG A 80 3.54 -21.55 6.05
C ARG A 80 2.62 -21.58 7.26
N THR A 81 2.12 -22.77 7.56
CA THR A 81 1.45 -23.04 8.84
C THR A 81 2.52 -23.35 9.90
N VAL A 82 2.32 -22.85 11.10
CA VAL A 82 3.22 -23.10 12.24
C VAL A 82 2.42 -23.55 13.46
N ARG A 83 3.06 -24.37 14.30
CA ARG A 83 2.59 -24.62 15.67
C ARG A 83 3.13 -23.51 16.55
N LEU A 84 2.26 -22.74 17.16
CA LEU A 84 2.67 -21.56 17.95
C LEU A 84 3.38 -21.95 19.25
N ALA A 85 3.07 -23.11 19.81
CA ALA A 85 3.76 -23.62 20.99
C ALA A 85 5.27 -23.79 20.78
N ASP A 86 5.68 -24.14 19.55
CA ASP A 86 7.08 -24.42 19.20
C ASP A 86 7.73 -23.29 18.36
N HIS A 87 6.98 -22.21 18.13
CA HIS A 87 7.44 -21.12 17.28
C HIS A 87 7.73 -19.86 18.11
N PRO A 88 8.86 -19.17 17.90
CA PRO A 88 9.22 -17.98 18.69
C PRO A 88 8.12 -16.90 18.78
N THR A 89 7.32 -16.76 17.72
CA THR A 89 6.21 -15.79 17.66
C THR A 89 5.01 -16.21 18.51
N GLY A 90 4.96 -17.42 18.99
CA GLY A 90 3.94 -17.89 19.91
C GLY A 90 4.17 -17.44 21.37
N ALA A 91 5.42 -17.17 21.73
CA ALA A 91 5.77 -16.83 23.11
C ALA A 91 4.96 -15.65 23.73
N PRO A 92 4.68 -14.55 22.99
CA PRO A 92 3.88 -13.45 23.52
C PRO A 92 2.36 -13.67 23.41
N LEU A 93 1.91 -14.78 22.82
CA LEU A 93 0.50 -15.05 22.57
C LEU A 93 -0.15 -15.88 23.68
N ASN A 94 -1.48 -15.79 23.78
CA ASN A 94 -2.23 -16.64 24.67
C ASN A 94 -2.01 -18.13 24.26
N PRO A 95 -1.70 -19.04 25.19
CA PRO A 95 -1.48 -20.47 24.93
C PRO A 95 -2.66 -21.19 24.26
N ALA A 96 -3.86 -20.62 24.30
CA ALA A 96 -5.01 -21.14 23.56
C ALA A 96 -4.83 -21.12 22.06
N PHE A 97 -3.95 -20.27 21.52
CA PHE A 97 -3.58 -20.26 20.10
C PHE A 97 -2.53 -21.33 19.82
N THR A 98 -2.95 -22.49 19.35
CA THR A 98 -2.05 -23.63 19.06
C THR A 98 -1.46 -23.58 17.65
N LYS A 99 -2.18 -22.98 16.68
CA LYS A 99 -1.79 -22.87 15.27
C LYS A 99 -1.78 -21.43 14.81
N GLY A 100 -0.90 -21.13 13.84
CA GLY A 100 -0.85 -19.86 13.17
C GLY A 100 -0.35 -20.01 11.74
N PHE A 101 -0.49 -18.92 10.97
CA PHE A 101 0.01 -18.81 9.62
C PHE A 101 1.03 -17.70 9.55
N VAL A 102 2.19 -18.00 8.99
CA VAL A 102 3.24 -17.02 8.74
C VAL A 102 3.22 -16.67 7.26
N TYR A 103 3.19 -15.40 6.94
CA TYR A 103 3.28 -14.88 5.57
C TYR A 103 4.12 -13.60 5.54
N SER A 104 4.40 -13.07 4.36
CA SER A 104 5.31 -11.93 4.20
C SER A 104 4.71 -10.86 3.33
N ASP A 105 4.96 -9.62 3.71
CA ASP A 105 4.71 -8.43 2.91
C ASP A 105 5.89 -7.46 3.05
N GLY A 106 5.82 -6.27 2.43
CA GLY A 106 6.81 -5.23 2.58
C GLY A 106 6.43 -4.26 3.70
N TRP A 107 7.39 -3.87 4.53
CA TRP A 107 7.30 -2.67 5.35
C TRP A 107 7.94 -1.50 4.60
N VAL A 108 7.41 -0.29 4.76
CA VAL A 108 7.90 0.90 4.06
C VAL A 108 8.01 2.10 4.98
N HIS A 109 9.03 2.90 4.77
CA HIS A 109 9.11 4.25 5.29
C HIS A 109 8.25 5.18 4.41
N ASP A 110 6.94 5.16 4.61
CA ASP A 110 5.92 5.73 3.73
C ASP A 110 6.11 7.23 3.44
N ALA A 111 6.40 8.02 4.46
CA ALA A 111 6.66 9.45 4.29
C ALA A 111 7.88 9.70 3.39
N ARG A 112 8.92 8.88 3.54
CA ARG A 112 10.13 8.99 2.70
C ARG A 112 9.86 8.55 1.27
N LEU A 113 9.03 7.53 1.07
CA LEU A 113 8.59 7.13 -0.26
C LEU A 113 7.88 8.27 -1.00
N VAL A 114 6.96 8.97 -0.32
CA VAL A 114 6.25 10.13 -0.89
C VAL A 114 7.23 11.25 -1.26
N VAL A 115 8.17 11.59 -0.37
CA VAL A 115 9.18 12.63 -0.63
C VAL A 115 10.06 12.26 -1.82
N LEU A 116 10.52 11.02 -1.90
CA LEU A 116 11.37 10.56 -3.01
C LEU A 116 10.64 10.59 -4.35
N ASN A 117 9.37 10.19 -4.40
CA ASN A 117 8.56 10.34 -5.61
C ASN A 117 8.41 11.81 -6.03
N ALA A 118 8.22 12.72 -5.08
CA ALA A 118 8.13 14.15 -5.39
C ALA A 118 9.46 14.73 -5.90
N VAL A 119 10.59 14.30 -5.31
CA VAL A 119 11.94 14.71 -5.74
C VAL A 119 12.23 14.18 -7.14
N ASP A 120 11.91 12.92 -7.41
CA ASP A 120 12.11 12.30 -8.71
C ASP A 120 11.24 12.99 -9.79
N ALA A 121 9.98 13.24 -9.50
CA ALA A 121 9.09 13.97 -10.40
C ALA A 121 9.64 15.39 -10.71
N ALA A 122 10.15 16.10 -9.71
CA ALA A 122 10.77 17.42 -9.90
C ALA A 122 12.03 17.34 -10.76
N ALA A 123 12.87 16.33 -10.59
CA ALA A 123 14.05 16.09 -11.41
C ALA A 123 13.68 15.82 -12.89
N HIS A 124 12.48 15.29 -13.15
CA HIS A 124 11.91 15.08 -14.48
C HIS A 124 11.05 16.27 -14.99
N GLY A 125 11.14 17.42 -14.36
CA GLY A 125 10.50 18.66 -14.82
C GLY A 125 9.11 18.93 -14.26
N ALA A 126 8.59 18.12 -13.34
CA ALA A 126 7.33 18.41 -12.69
C ALA A 126 7.49 19.57 -11.68
N ARG A 127 6.44 20.39 -11.55
CA ARG A 127 6.37 21.42 -10.52
C ARG A 127 5.66 20.89 -9.30
N VAL A 128 6.33 20.87 -8.17
CA VAL A 128 5.78 20.39 -6.89
C VAL A 128 5.48 21.59 -6.01
N PHE A 129 4.21 21.75 -5.63
CA PHE A 129 3.76 22.84 -4.76
C PHE A 129 3.36 22.26 -3.41
N THR A 130 4.15 22.51 -2.38
CA THR A 130 3.79 22.20 -0.99
C THR A 130 2.99 23.33 -0.37
N ARG A 131 2.17 23.03 0.64
CA ARG A 131 1.32 24.02 1.35
C ARG A 131 0.47 24.87 0.41
N THR A 132 0.02 24.24 -0.70
CA THR A 132 -0.73 24.92 -1.74
C THR A 132 -2.04 24.16 -1.95
N ARG A 133 -3.14 24.85 -1.76
CA ARG A 133 -4.48 24.32 -1.93
C ARG A 133 -4.94 24.53 -3.37
N CYS A 134 -5.55 23.54 -3.98
CA CYS A 134 -6.41 23.72 -5.13
C CYS A 134 -7.73 24.30 -4.61
N ALA A 135 -7.96 25.57 -4.87
CA ALA A 135 -9.15 26.28 -4.40
C ALA A 135 -10.35 26.03 -5.30
N GLU A 136 -10.10 25.93 -6.61
CA GLU A 136 -11.10 25.68 -7.62
C GLU A 136 -10.48 24.99 -8.83
N ALA A 137 -11.24 24.11 -9.49
CA ALA A 137 -10.88 23.53 -10.77
C ALA A 137 -12.11 23.50 -11.69
N ARG A 138 -12.01 24.16 -12.85
CA ARG A 138 -13.06 24.19 -13.88
C ARG A 138 -12.51 23.69 -15.21
N CYS A 139 -13.30 22.91 -15.91
CA CYS A 139 -12.99 22.51 -17.29
C CYS A 139 -13.72 23.45 -18.25
N ASP A 140 -12.96 24.17 -19.07
CA ASP A 140 -13.48 25.03 -20.11
C ASP A 140 -12.81 24.70 -21.45
N ASN A 141 -13.64 24.39 -22.46
CA ASN A 141 -13.19 24.00 -23.81
C ASN A 141 -12.12 22.89 -23.81
N GLY A 142 -12.25 21.87 -22.94
CA GLY A 142 -11.34 20.75 -22.84
C GLY A 142 -10.01 21.04 -22.10
N LEU A 143 -9.89 22.23 -21.50
CA LEU A 143 -8.76 22.61 -20.67
C LEU A 143 -9.21 22.90 -19.24
N TRP A 144 -8.53 22.29 -18.30
CA TRP A 144 -8.72 22.58 -16.89
C TRP A 144 -8.03 23.90 -16.53
N GLN A 145 -8.78 24.80 -15.90
CA GLN A 145 -8.27 25.96 -15.21
C GLN A 145 -8.30 25.69 -13.71
N VAL A 146 -7.11 25.67 -13.09
CA VAL A 146 -6.94 25.30 -11.70
C VAL A 146 -6.42 26.50 -10.93
N GLN A 147 -7.17 26.95 -9.94
CA GLN A 147 -6.77 28.03 -9.05
C GLN A 147 -6.02 27.44 -7.84
N LEU A 148 -4.78 27.85 -7.69
CA LEU A 148 -3.92 27.46 -6.59
C LEU A 148 -3.76 28.61 -5.59
N GLN A 149 -3.93 28.30 -4.32
CA GLN A 149 -3.73 29.22 -3.21
C GLN A 149 -2.65 28.68 -2.28
N GLY A 150 -1.48 29.32 -2.29
CA GLY A 150 -0.40 29.04 -1.35
C GLY A 150 -0.68 29.66 0.02
N SER A 151 0.10 29.25 1.02
CA SER A 151 0.09 29.87 2.36
C SER A 151 0.61 31.31 2.33
N GLU A 152 1.43 31.64 1.34
CA GLU A 152 2.02 32.97 1.13
C GLU A 152 1.99 33.30 -0.36
N GLY A 153 1.67 34.54 -0.71
CA GLY A 153 1.65 35.04 -2.08
C GLY A 153 0.25 35.11 -2.73
N ALA A 154 0.22 35.67 -3.96
CA ALA A 154 -0.99 35.79 -4.72
C ALA A 154 -1.48 34.47 -5.27
N PRO A 155 -2.79 34.26 -5.42
CA PRO A 155 -3.34 33.09 -6.09
C PRO A 155 -2.76 32.92 -7.50
N GLN A 156 -2.48 31.68 -7.88
CA GLN A 156 -1.97 31.34 -9.21
C GLN A 156 -3.02 30.52 -9.97
N THR A 157 -3.17 30.79 -11.26
CA THR A 157 -3.98 29.98 -12.14
C THR A 157 -3.08 29.13 -13.04
N LEU A 158 -3.30 27.83 -13.04
CA LEU A 158 -2.67 26.90 -13.95
C LEU A 158 -3.68 26.38 -14.99
N ARG A 159 -3.18 26.04 -16.17
CA ARG A 159 -3.96 25.38 -17.21
C ARG A 159 -3.40 23.98 -17.44
N ALA A 160 -4.28 22.98 -17.52
CA ALA A 160 -3.90 21.58 -17.73
C ALA A 160 -4.88 20.89 -18.69
N ARG A 161 -4.36 19.92 -19.45
CA ARG A 161 -5.21 19.07 -20.31
C ARG A 161 -5.93 18.00 -19.52
N LEU A 162 -5.38 17.60 -18.39
CA LEU A 162 -5.92 16.56 -17.52
C LEU A 162 -5.78 16.99 -16.07
N LEU A 163 -6.78 16.69 -15.25
CA LEU A 163 -6.74 16.84 -13.79
C LEU A 163 -6.89 15.45 -13.15
N VAL A 164 -5.95 15.11 -12.26
CA VAL A 164 -6.04 13.90 -11.46
C VAL A 164 -6.28 14.27 -10.01
N ASN A 165 -7.47 13.93 -9.50
CA ASN A 165 -7.80 14.09 -8.10
C ASN A 165 -7.35 12.86 -7.33
N ALA A 166 -6.27 12.98 -6.57
CA ALA A 166 -5.70 11.92 -5.74
C ALA A 166 -5.71 12.31 -4.24
N THR A 167 -6.69 13.09 -3.80
CA THR A 167 -6.79 13.65 -2.44
C THR A 167 -7.33 12.65 -1.40
N GLY A 168 -7.49 11.37 -1.75
CA GLY A 168 -7.92 10.31 -0.84
C GLY A 168 -9.31 10.58 -0.23
N PRO A 169 -9.48 10.57 1.11
CA PRO A 169 -10.78 10.80 1.74
C PRO A 169 -11.41 12.16 1.45
N TRP A 170 -10.62 13.11 0.99
CA TRP A 170 -11.08 14.47 0.65
C TRP A 170 -11.43 14.66 -0.83
N ALA A 171 -11.45 13.59 -1.62
CA ALA A 171 -11.69 13.68 -3.07
C ALA A 171 -13.03 14.36 -3.43
N ALA A 172 -14.04 14.23 -2.57
CA ALA A 172 -15.35 14.87 -2.79
C ALA A 172 -15.38 16.37 -2.41
N GLN A 173 -14.26 16.93 -1.94
CA GLN A 173 -14.18 18.34 -1.53
C GLN A 173 -13.51 19.23 -2.58
N LEU A 174 -13.12 18.66 -3.71
CA LEU A 174 -12.49 19.38 -4.82
C LEU A 174 -13.51 19.75 -5.90
#